data_370b4e3df16a82157e2805636b27dd40
#
_entry.id   370b4e3df16a82157e2805636b27dd40
#
_cell.length_a   1.000
_cell.length_b   1.000
_cell.length_c   1.000
_cell.angle_alpha   90.00
_cell.angle_beta   90.00
_cell.angle_gamma   90.00
#
_symmetry.space_group_name_H-M   'P 1'
#
loop_
_entity.id
_entity.type
_entity.pdbx_description
1 polymer ?
#
loop_
_entity_poly.entity_id
_entity_poly.type
_entity_poly.pdbx_seq_one_letter_code
_entity_poly.pdbx_strand_id
1 'polypeptide(L)'
;MVAKPAGMLTREHLQWPFFGEDARTLASELDSFISGGGLGEIDHADADSACKKLVGQLGAAGILRHCVPKDFGGVSQEIDSRSLCIIRETLAYQDGLADFAFAMQGLGTGAISLAGSQELKQQILPKIARGELISAFALSEPDAGSDVAALSCSARRDGEDFILDGEKIWISNGGIADIYTVFARTGEAPGTRGISAFIVYADTPGFSIVERIETIAPHPLARIRFDNCRIPASQLLGMAGEGFKIAMRTLDIFRPSVAAAAIGFARRALDEAVAHARSRKMFGATLSDLPTAQSTLGEMATAIDAAALLTFRTAWRRDVQKLPTTSEAAMAKLTATENAQWVIDQALQLFGGRGVRVGEITERLYREIRALRIYEGATEVQKLIIGRELMKSAGKKAG
;
A
#
# COMPACT_ATOMS: atom_id res chain seq x y z
N MET A 1 -28.62 18.29 7.31
CA MET A 1 -27.30 17.64 7.36
C MET A 1 -26.64 18.01 8.68
N VAL A 2 -26.38 17.04 9.53
CA VAL A 2 -25.60 17.26 10.76
C VAL A 2 -24.19 17.64 10.36
N ALA A 3 -23.67 18.74 10.91
CA ALA A 3 -22.29 19.16 10.64
C ALA A 3 -21.35 18.02 11.04
N LYS A 4 -20.55 17.55 10.08
CA LYS A 4 -19.56 16.50 10.28
C LYS A 4 -18.50 16.97 11.27
N PRO A 5 -18.09 16.17 12.28
CA PRO A 5 -16.91 16.49 13.07
C PRO A 5 -15.70 16.66 12.13
N ALA A 6 -14.90 17.71 12.34
CA ALA A 6 -13.69 17.91 11.56
C ALA A 6 -12.81 16.65 11.64
N GLY A 7 -12.40 16.13 10.49
CA GLY A 7 -11.51 14.97 10.40
C GLY A 7 -12.18 13.59 10.20
N MET A 8 -13.49 13.52 9.96
CA MET A 8 -14.13 12.24 9.60
C MET A 8 -14.38 12.12 8.09
N LEU A 9 -13.99 10.97 7.51
CA LEU A 9 -14.20 10.63 6.11
C LEU A 9 -15.70 10.48 5.78
N THR A 10 -16.16 11.08 4.67
CA THR A 10 -17.52 10.83 4.14
C THR A 10 -17.57 9.48 3.47
N ARG A 11 -18.60 8.68 3.79
CA ARG A 11 -18.69 7.27 3.37
C ARG A 11 -19.88 6.98 2.47
N GLU A 12 -20.37 7.98 1.71
CA GLU A 12 -21.51 7.82 0.78
C GLU A 12 -21.26 6.73 -0.26
N HIS A 13 -20.00 6.59 -0.70
CA HIS A 13 -19.60 5.54 -1.65
C HIS A 13 -19.83 4.10 -1.12
N LEU A 14 -19.93 3.88 0.18
CA LEU A 14 -20.28 2.56 0.75
C LEU A 14 -21.74 2.15 0.49
N GLN A 15 -22.56 3.03 -0.07
CA GLN A 15 -23.90 2.71 -0.58
C GLN A 15 -23.86 2.12 -2.00
N TRP A 16 -22.72 2.14 -2.68
CA TRP A 16 -22.57 1.55 -4.01
C TRP A 16 -22.74 0.03 -3.98
N PRO A 17 -23.14 -0.59 -5.12
CA PRO A 17 -23.37 -2.04 -5.17
C PRO A 17 -22.16 -2.92 -4.95
N PHE A 18 -20.99 -2.34 -4.81
CA PHE A 18 -19.71 -3.06 -4.51
C PHE A 18 -19.62 -3.53 -3.05
N PHE A 19 -20.46 -3.00 -2.17
CA PHE A 19 -20.33 -3.17 -0.72
C PHE A 19 -21.56 -3.85 -0.10
N GLY A 20 -21.29 -4.75 0.86
CA GLY A 20 -22.29 -5.36 1.73
C GLY A 20 -22.33 -4.71 3.12
N GLU A 21 -23.06 -5.33 4.05
CA GLU A 21 -23.14 -4.88 5.44
C GLU A 21 -21.79 -5.02 6.17
N ASP A 22 -21.00 -6.04 5.83
CA ASP A 22 -19.64 -6.27 6.30
C ASP A 22 -18.73 -5.04 6.10
N ALA A 23 -18.80 -4.43 4.93
CA ALA A 23 -18.03 -3.23 4.59
C ALA A 23 -18.46 -2.00 5.40
N ARG A 24 -19.78 -1.84 5.64
CA ARG A 24 -20.32 -0.76 6.48
C ARG A 24 -19.97 -0.94 7.95
N THR A 25 -20.01 -2.16 8.45
CA THR A 25 -19.59 -2.51 9.81
C THR A 25 -18.11 -2.19 10.01
N LEU A 26 -17.24 -2.65 9.11
CA LEU A 26 -15.80 -2.33 9.15
C LEU A 26 -15.56 -0.81 9.15
N ALA A 27 -16.27 -0.08 8.31
CA ALA A 27 -16.13 1.38 8.25
C ALA A 27 -16.53 2.06 9.57
N SER A 28 -17.61 1.57 10.23
CA SER A 28 -18.04 2.06 11.53
C SER A 28 -17.04 1.73 12.65
N GLU A 29 -16.45 0.55 12.63
CA GLU A 29 -15.39 0.15 13.56
C GLU A 29 -14.14 1.03 13.40
N LEU A 30 -13.73 1.32 12.16
CA LEU A 30 -12.62 2.23 11.88
C LEU A 30 -12.91 3.65 12.35
N ASP A 31 -14.12 4.17 12.11
CA ASP A 31 -14.52 5.50 12.58
C ASP A 31 -14.54 5.57 14.12
N SER A 32 -14.97 4.50 14.79
CA SER A 32 -14.93 4.39 16.24
C SER A 32 -13.50 4.34 16.79
N PHE A 33 -12.63 3.57 16.14
CA PHE A 33 -11.20 3.51 16.48
C PHE A 33 -10.52 4.89 16.35
N ILE A 34 -10.73 5.57 15.22
CA ILE A 34 -10.15 6.90 14.96
C ILE A 34 -10.69 7.93 15.95
N SER A 35 -12.02 8.02 16.15
CA SER A 35 -12.64 9.00 17.04
C SER A 35 -12.31 8.75 18.51
N GLY A 36 -12.05 7.50 18.89
CA GLY A 36 -11.55 7.10 20.20
C GLY A 36 -10.06 7.42 20.43
N GLY A 37 -9.38 8.03 19.48
CA GLY A 37 -7.95 8.35 19.58
C GLY A 37 -7.03 7.16 19.38
N GLY A 38 -7.48 6.12 18.66
CA GLY A 38 -6.76 4.86 18.48
C GLY A 38 -5.38 4.96 17.81
N LEU A 39 -5.14 6.00 16.99
CA LEU A 39 -3.82 6.28 16.42
C LEU A 39 -2.90 7.03 17.39
N GLY A 40 -3.47 7.74 18.38
CA GLY A 40 -2.70 8.59 19.29
C GLY A 40 -1.95 9.71 18.56
N GLU A 41 -0.94 10.24 19.22
CA GLU A 41 0.00 11.20 18.62
C GLU A 41 1.06 10.44 17.80
N ILE A 42 1.29 10.91 16.57
CA ILE A 42 2.24 10.32 15.62
C ILE A 42 3.43 11.28 15.47
N ASP A 43 4.59 10.85 15.92
CA ASP A 43 5.83 11.61 15.78
C ASP A 43 6.47 11.32 14.41
N HIS A 44 6.29 12.25 13.48
CA HIS A 44 6.88 12.14 12.15
C HIS A 44 8.40 12.40 12.11
N ALA A 45 9.00 12.90 13.21
CA ALA A 45 10.44 13.08 13.30
C ALA A 45 11.15 11.76 13.61
N ASP A 46 10.46 10.80 14.28
CA ASP A 46 10.92 9.42 14.51
C ASP A 46 9.93 8.44 13.87
N ALA A 47 9.99 8.33 12.55
CA ALA A 47 9.11 7.47 11.77
C ALA A 47 9.25 5.98 12.15
N ASP A 48 10.42 5.54 12.59
CA ASP A 48 10.68 4.15 13.00
C ASP A 48 9.89 3.78 14.25
N SER A 49 10.03 4.58 15.32
CA SER A 49 9.31 4.36 16.57
C SER A 49 7.81 4.55 16.39
N ALA A 50 7.40 5.56 15.60
CA ALA A 50 6.00 5.81 15.28
C ALA A 50 5.38 4.62 14.52
N CYS A 51 6.04 4.06 13.51
CA CYS A 51 5.56 2.88 12.79
C CYS A 51 5.42 1.65 13.70
N LYS A 52 6.41 1.36 14.55
CA LYS A 52 6.34 0.26 15.52
C LYS A 52 5.13 0.40 16.44
N LYS A 53 4.92 1.61 16.98
CA LYS A 53 3.76 1.94 17.83
C LYS A 53 2.45 1.75 17.08
N LEU A 54 2.35 2.27 15.84
CA LEU A 54 1.15 2.15 15.00
C LEU A 54 0.82 0.69 14.68
N VAL A 55 1.80 -0.14 14.33
CA VAL A 55 1.59 -1.58 14.12
C VAL A 55 1.01 -2.24 15.36
N GLY A 56 1.56 -1.97 16.55
CA GLY A 56 1.01 -2.47 17.82
C GLY A 56 -0.43 -2.01 18.09
N GLN A 57 -0.73 -0.73 17.85
CA GLN A 57 -2.09 -0.16 18.03
C GLN A 57 -3.10 -0.78 17.05
N LEU A 58 -2.74 -0.90 15.77
CA LEU A 58 -3.58 -1.52 14.74
C LEU A 58 -3.80 -3.02 15.01
N GLY A 59 -2.78 -3.71 15.53
CA GLY A 59 -2.87 -5.10 15.98
C GLY A 59 -3.83 -5.26 17.16
N ALA A 60 -3.66 -4.47 18.21
CA ALA A 60 -4.50 -4.47 19.40
C ALA A 60 -5.97 -4.15 19.08
N ALA A 61 -6.21 -3.26 18.10
CA ALA A 61 -7.55 -2.94 17.59
C ALA A 61 -8.13 -4.00 16.65
N GLY A 62 -7.38 -5.06 16.31
CA GLY A 62 -7.82 -6.12 15.40
C GLY A 62 -7.83 -5.72 13.91
N ILE A 63 -7.35 -4.52 13.56
CA ILE A 63 -7.35 -4.02 12.18
C ILE A 63 -6.38 -4.82 11.30
N LEU A 64 -5.23 -5.24 11.84
CA LEU A 64 -4.26 -6.07 11.11
C LEU A 64 -4.76 -7.48 10.77
N ARG A 65 -5.85 -7.94 11.37
CA ARG A 65 -6.50 -9.21 11.02
C ARG A 65 -7.00 -9.23 9.57
N HIS A 66 -7.20 -8.08 8.94
CA HIS A 66 -7.54 -8.00 7.51
C HIS A 66 -6.35 -8.25 6.58
N CYS A 67 -5.11 -8.30 7.11
CA CYS A 67 -3.90 -8.60 6.35
C CYS A 67 -3.63 -10.11 6.19
N VAL A 68 -4.35 -10.98 6.90
CA VAL A 68 -4.10 -12.43 6.93
C VAL A 68 -5.38 -13.24 6.71
N PRO A 69 -5.30 -14.49 6.21
CA PRO A 69 -6.45 -15.36 6.07
C PRO A 69 -7.05 -15.81 7.43
N LYS A 70 -8.34 -16.15 7.44
CA LYS A 70 -9.12 -16.53 8.64
C LYS A 70 -8.49 -17.68 9.44
N ASP A 71 -7.97 -18.68 8.76
CA ASP A 71 -7.38 -19.86 9.41
C ASP A 71 -6.10 -19.52 10.22
N PHE A 72 -5.59 -18.30 10.04
CA PHE A 72 -4.40 -17.78 10.73
C PHE A 72 -4.69 -16.51 11.55
N GLY A 73 -5.94 -16.36 12.01
CA GLY A 73 -6.35 -15.24 12.86
C GLY A 73 -6.97 -14.04 12.11
N GLY A 74 -7.16 -14.15 10.80
CA GLY A 74 -7.81 -13.12 9.98
C GLY A 74 -9.33 -13.06 10.15
N VAL A 75 -9.94 -12.17 9.39
CA VAL A 75 -11.39 -11.95 9.37
C VAL A 75 -12.05 -12.76 8.24
N SER A 76 -11.47 -12.73 7.04
CA SER A 76 -12.00 -13.35 5.83
C SER A 76 -11.23 -14.59 5.45
N GLN A 77 -11.87 -15.55 4.77
CA GLN A 77 -11.25 -16.81 4.34
C GLN A 77 -9.99 -16.58 3.51
N GLU A 78 -10.05 -15.62 2.60
CA GLU A 78 -8.92 -15.07 1.86
C GLU A 78 -8.77 -13.59 2.18
N ILE A 79 -7.63 -12.98 1.86
CA ILE A 79 -7.45 -11.53 1.98
C ILE A 79 -8.46 -10.81 1.08
N ASP A 80 -9.34 -10.02 1.68
CA ASP A 80 -10.41 -9.27 1.00
C ASP A 80 -9.91 -7.88 0.59
N SER A 81 -9.83 -7.64 -0.72
CA SER A 81 -9.31 -6.37 -1.26
C SER A 81 -10.22 -5.18 -0.96
N ARG A 82 -11.53 -5.37 -0.79
CA ARG A 82 -12.47 -4.29 -0.43
C ARG A 82 -12.19 -3.82 0.98
N SER A 83 -11.99 -4.74 1.92
CA SER A 83 -11.60 -4.42 3.31
C SER A 83 -10.25 -3.68 3.35
N LEU A 84 -9.25 -4.16 2.61
CA LEU A 84 -7.95 -3.47 2.49
C LEU A 84 -8.13 -2.04 1.96
N CYS A 85 -8.95 -1.85 0.92
CA CYS A 85 -9.20 -0.53 0.36
C CYS A 85 -9.91 0.41 1.36
N ILE A 86 -10.92 -0.06 2.09
CA ILE A 86 -11.63 0.74 3.10
C ILE A 86 -10.68 1.16 4.23
N ILE A 87 -9.86 0.23 4.73
CA ILE A 87 -8.90 0.51 5.80
C ILE A 87 -7.87 1.53 5.33
N ARG A 88 -7.25 1.31 4.17
CA ARG A 88 -6.21 2.20 3.65
C ARG A 88 -6.75 3.59 3.28
N GLU A 89 -7.93 3.69 2.67
CA GLU A 89 -8.59 4.98 2.44
C GLU A 89 -8.79 5.73 3.76
N THR A 90 -9.24 5.03 4.81
CA THR A 90 -9.48 5.61 6.12
C THR A 90 -8.20 6.07 6.80
N LEU A 91 -7.19 5.21 6.86
CA LEU A 91 -5.92 5.53 7.51
C LEU A 91 -5.18 6.65 6.78
N ALA A 92 -5.10 6.60 5.44
CA ALA A 92 -4.49 7.64 4.62
C ALA A 92 -5.21 9.00 4.75
N TYR A 93 -6.52 9.02 4.90
CA TYR A 93 -7.25 10.25 5.19
C TYR A 93 -6.81 10.89 6.51
N GLN A 94 -6.43 10.09 7.50
CA GLN A 94 -5.96 10.55 8.80
C GLN A 94 -4.48 10.92 8.77
N ASP A 95 -3.63 9.95 8.37
CA ASP A 95 -2.18 10.10 8.38
C ASP A 95 -1.49 9.10 7.46
N GLY A 96 -0.49 9.55 6.68
CA GLY A 96 0.24 8.71 5.72
C GLY A 96 1.05 7.61 6.39
N LEU A 97 1.63 7.87 7.56
CA LEU A 97 2.41 6.88 8.28
C LEU A 97 1.53 5.76 8.89
N ALA A 98 0.29 6.11 9.28
CA ALA A 98 -0.68 5.11 9.73
C ALA A 98 -1.13 4.18 8.60
N ASP A 99 -1.38 4.71 7.39
CA ASP A 99 -1.61 3.90 6.20
C ASP A 99 -0.42 3.01 5.87
N PHE A 100 0.79 3.57 5.88
CA PHE A 100 2.03 2.85 5.62
C PHE A 100 2.22 1.69 6.60
N ALA A 101 2.06 1.92 7.90
CA ALA A 101 2.20 0.88 8.93
C ALA A 101 1.25 -0.30 8.70
N PHE A 102 0.00 -0.04 8.30
CA PHE A 102 -0.96 -1.08 7.93
C PHE A 102 -0.57 -1.79 6.62
N ALA A 103 -0.30 -1.00 5.58
CA ALA A 103 -0.07 -1.52 4.22
C ALA A 103 1.10 -2.50 4.16
N MET A 104 2.18 -2.21 4.88
CA MET A 104 3.39 -3.03 4.85
C MET A 104 3.19 -4.39 5.54
N GLN A 105 2.29 -4.49 6.53
CA GLN A 105 1.96 -5.78 7.15
C GLN A 105 1.30 -6.72 6.14
N GLY A 106 0.36 -6.22 5.36
CA GLY A 106 -0.29 -7.00 4.31
C GLY A 106 0.65 -7.34 3.14
N LEU A 107 1.36 -6.35 2.61
CA LEU A 107 2.28 -6.55 1.48
C LEU A 107 3.42 -7.49 1.84
N GLY A 108 4.04 -7.29 3.00
CA GLY A 108 5.16 -8.11 3.47
C GLY A 108 4.80 -9.58 3.70
N THR A 109 3.54 -9.88 4.03
CA THR A 109 3.07 -11.25 4.32
C THR A 109 2.17 -11.85 3.24
N GLY A 110 1.82 -11.09 2.21
CA GLY A 110 0.97 -11.58 1.12
C GLY A 110 1.54 -12.80 0.43
N ALA A 111 2.84 -12.84 0.19
CA ALA A 111 3.54 -14.00 -0.38
C ALA A 111 3.48 -15.23 0.54
N ILE A 112 3.57 -15.04 1.88
CA ILE A 112 3.43 -16.11 2.87
C ILE A 112 2.01 -16.67 2.80
N SER A 113 1.00 -15.81 2.80
CA SER A 113 -0.41 -16.20 2.70
C SER A 113 -0.70 -17.00 1.44
N LEU A 114 -0.08 -16.63 0.30
CA LEU A 114 -0.26 -17.29 -1.00
C LEU A 114 0.48 -18.61 -1.14
N ALA A 115 1.71 -18.70 -0.62
CA ALA A 115 2.64 -19.78 -0.99
C ALA A 115 3.45 -20.37 0.17
N GLY A 116 3.32 -19.85 1.40
CA GLY A 116 4.00 -20.42 2.58
C GLY A 116 3.51 -21.83 2.90
N SER A 117 4.38 -22.66 3.49
CA SER A 117 3.96 -23.92 4.09
C SER A 117 2.97 -23.67 5.23
N GLN A 118 2.25 -24.70 5.67
CA GLN A 118 1.30 -24.56 6.80
C GLN A 118 2.03 -24.15 8.08
N GLU A 119 3.24 -24.70 8.29
CA GLU A 119 4.10 -24.40 9.43
C GLU A 119 4.51 -22.92 9.44
N LEU A 120 4.99 -22.39 8.31
CA LEU A 120 5.34 -20.96 8.19
C LEU A 120 4.14 -20.05 8.41
N LYS A 121 2.98 -20.40 7.82
CA LYS A 121 1.75 -19.63 8.01
C LYS A 121 1.32 -19.61 9.48
N GLN A 122 1.35 -20.77 10.17
CA GLN A 122 0.98 -20.86 11.58
C GLN A 122 1.96 -20.14 12.50
N GLN A 123 3.24 -20.13 12.15
CA GLN A 123 4.29 -19.46 12.93
C GLN A 123 4.22 -17.94 12.82
N ILE A 124 3.91 -17.41 11.63
CA ILE A 124 4.09 -16.00 11.29
C ILE A 124 2.76 -15.23 11.31
N LEU A 125 1.76 -15.69 10.55
CA LEU A 125 0.56 -14.89 10.27
C LEU A 125 -0.26 -14.51 11.51
N PRO A 126 -0.43 -15.36 12.55
CA PRO A 126 -1.11 -14.95 13.76
C PRO A 126 -0.41 -13.83 14.52
N LYS A 127 0.92 -13.79 14.49
CA LYS A 127 1.71 -12.73 15.13
C LYS A 127 1.57 -11.40 14.38
N ILE A 128 1.52 -11.45 13.04
CA ILE A 128 1.23 -10.29 12.20
C ILE A 128 -0.17 -9.74 12.50
N ALA A 129 -1.19 -10.60 12.59
CA ALA A 129 -2.56 -10.20 12.90
C ALA A 129 -2.69 -9.47 14.24
N ARG A 130 -1.82 -9.79 15.22
CA ARG A 130 -1.76 -9.13 16.54
C ARG A 130 -0.77 -7.96 16.62
N GLY A 131 -0.04 -7.66 15.53
CA GLY A 131 0.99 -6.60 15.53
C GLY A 131 2.26 -6.94 16.33
N GLU A 132 2.52 -8.21 16.57
CA GLU A 132 3.68 -8.71 17.32
C GLU A 132 4.93 -8.87 16.44
N LEU A 133 4.77 -8.93 15.12
CA LEU A 133 5.83 -8.95 14.13
C LEU A 133 5.61 -7.87 13.09
N ILE A 134 6.70 -7.25 12.65
CA ILE A 134 6.72 -6.30 11.55
C ILE A 134 7.30 -6.98 10.32
N SER A 135 6.63 -6.83 9.17
CA SER A 135 7.06 -7.44 7.92
C SER A 135 7.54 -6.43 6.89
N ALA A 136 8.40 -6.90 5.97
CA ALA A 136 8.89 -6.16 4.84
C ALA A 136 8.82 -7.00 3.55
N PHE A 137 8.73 -6.31 2.39
CA PHE A 137 8.71 -6.91 1.06
C PHE A 137 9.95 -6.47 0.28
N ALA A 138 10.93 -7.37 0.13
CA ALA A 138 12.26 -7.08 -0.40
C ALA A 138 12.41 -7.59 -1.84
N LEU A 139 11.88 -6.82 -2.80
CA LEU A 139 11.88 -7.16 -4.23
C LEU A 139 12.92 -6.35 -5.02
N SER A 140 12.88 -5.02 -4.91
CA SER A 140 13.67 -4.10 -5.74
C SER A 140 15.17 -4.14 -5.44
N GLU A 141 15.98 -3.95 -6.48
CA GLU A 141 17.44 -3.83 -6.41
C GLU A 141 17.91 -2.51 -7.04
N PRO A 142 19.16 -2.08 -6.81
CA PRO A 142 19.68 -0.85 -7.40
C PRO A 142 19.45 -0.76 -8.92
N ASP A 143 19.65 -1.87 -9.65
CA ASP A 143 19.52 -1.95 -11.11
C ASP A 143 18.25 -2.67 -11.58
N ALA A 144 17.35 -3.09 -10.66
CA ALA A 144 16.14 -3.82 -10.97
C ALA A 144 14.93 -3.31 -10.15
N GLY A 145 14.42 -2.14 -10.53
CA GLY A 145 13.19 -1.55 -9.97
C GLY A 145 11.95 -1.94 -10.79
N SER A 146 11.71 -1.23 -11.91
CA SER A 146 10.59 -1.52 -12.82
C SER A 146 10.78 -2.82 -13.59
N ASP A 147 12.01 -3.17 -13.96
CA ASP A 147 12.37 -4.47 -14.55
C ASP A 147 12.80 -5.47 -13.48
N VAL A 148 11.83 -5.95 -12.71
CA VAL A 148 12.05 -6.94 -11.65
C VAL A 148 12.66 -8.26 -12.18
N ALA A 149 12.44 -8.57 -13.45
CA ALA A 149 13.01 -9.78 -14.06
C ALA A 149 14.55 -9.75 -14.15
N ALA A 150 15.15 -8.56 -14.08
CA ALA A 150 16.59 -8.35 -14.12
C ALA A 150 17.28 -8.46 -12.73
N LEU A 151 16.54 -8.77 -11.65
CA LEU A 151 17.14 -8.90 -10.32
C LEU A 151 18.32 -9.87 -10.31
N SER A 152 19.37 -9.53 -9.55
CA SER A 152 20.65 -10.23 -9.48
C SER A 152 20.96 -10.86 -8.13
N CYS A 153 20.30 -10.44 -7.06
CA CYS A 153 20.41 -11.08 -5.75
C CYS A 153 20.20 -12.57 -5.91
N SER A 154 21.18 -13.39 -5.49
CA SER A 154 21.21 -14.83 -5.73
C SER A 154 20.87 -15.62 -4.46
N ALA A 155 20.35 -16.83 -4.67
CA ALA A 155 20.12 -17.82 -3.63
C ALA A 155 20.65 -19.18 -4.13
N ARG A 156 21.89 -19.48 -3.78
CA ARG A 156 22.56 -20.73 -4.15
C ARG A 156 22.18 -21.84 -3.17
N ARG A 157 21.78 -22.99 -3.69
CA ARG A 157 21.50 -24.16 -2.86
C ARG A 157 22.80 -24.73 -2.25
N ASP A 158 22.77 -25.06 -0.96
CA ASP A 158 23.88 -25.63 -0.20
C ASP A 158 23.34 -26.72 0.75
N GLY A 159 23.30 -27.96 0.27
CA GLY A 159 22.65 -29.06 0.98
C GLY A 159 21.14 -28.87 1.11
N GLU A 160 20.66 -28.81 2.35
CA GLU A 160 19.25 -28.55 2.66
C GLU A 160 18.94 -27.06 2.89
N ASP A 161 19.93 -26.17 2.65
CA ASP A 161 19.80 -24.74 2.88
C ASP A 161 19.97 -23.96 1.56
N PHE A 162 19.77 -22.65 1.65
CA PHE A 162 20.14 -21.69 0.62
C PHE A 162 21.09 -20.64 1.21
N ILE A 163 22.04 -20.21 0.40
CA ILE A 163 22.94 -19.10 0.71
C ILE A 163 22.53 -17.91 -0.16
N LEU A 164 22.10 -16.83 0.49
CA LEU A 164 21.71 -15.59 -0.17
C LEU A 164 22.89 -14.63 -0.24
N ASP A 165 23.11 -14.05 -1.42
CA ASP A 165 24.11 -13.02 -1.69
C ASP A 165 23.51 -11.92 -2.58
N GLY A 166 23.69 -10.64 -2.17
CA GLY A 166 23.26 -9.48 -2.93
C GLY A 166 22.65 -8.39 -2.07
N GLU A 167 21.99 -7.44 -2.73
CA GLU A 167 21.40 -6.28 -2.07
C GLU A 167 19.97 -6.03 -2.54
N LYS A 168 19.18 -5.42 -1.66
CA LYS A 168 17.85 -4.89 -1.97
C LYS A 168 17.79 -3.43 -1.53
N ILE A 169 17.05 -2.60 -2.27
CA ILE A 169 16.93 -1.17 -2.00
C ILE A 169 15.46 -0.74 -2.02
N TRP A 170 15.17 0.39 -1.42
CA TRP A 170 13.80 0.92 -1.27
C TRP A 170 12.90 -0.03 -0.47
N ILE A 171 13.47 -0.70 0.53
CA ILE A 171 12.72 -1.68 1.31
C ILE A 171 11.98 -0.97 2.45
N SER A 172 10.68 -0.88 2.29
CA SER A 172 9.77 -0.37 3.32
C SER A 172 9.83 -1.25 4.56
N ASN A 173 9.78 -0.64 5.75
CA ASN A 173 10.09 -1.25 7.03
C ASN A 173 11.54 -1.78 7.16
N GLY A 174 12.41 -1.52 6.19
CA GLY A 174 13.83 -1.87 6.30
C GLY A 174 14.45 -1.23 7.54
N GLY A 175 15.06 -2.05 8.39
CA GLY A 175 15.65 -1.62 9.65
C GLY A 175 14.73 -1.66 10.87
N ILE A 176 13.42 -1.85 10.68
CA ILE A 176 12.45 -2.05 11.77
C ILE A 176 11.70 -3.38 11.68
N ALA A 177 11.71 -4.05 10.50
CA ALA A 177 11.01 -5.32 10.30
C ALA A 177 11.74 -6.47 11.00
N ASP A 178 10.95 -7.41 11.54
CA ASP A 178 11.41 -8.67 12.11
C ASP A 178 11.62 -9.74 11.03
N ILE A 179 10.82 -9.66 9.95
CA ILE A 179 10.84 -10.60 8.83
C ILE A 179 10.81 -9.88 7.48
N TYR A 180 11.51 -10.46 6.52
CA TYR A 180 11.60 -9.97 5.15
C TYR A 180 11.17 -11.06 4.18
N THR A 181 10.17 -10.78 3.33
CA THR A 181 9.89 -11.59 2.14
C THR A 181 10.84 -11.18 1.03
N VAL A 182 11.82 -12.02 0.73
CA VAL A 182 12.94 -11.73 -0.18
C VAL A 182 12.80 -12.53 -1.46
N PHE A 183 13.02 -11.87 -2.60
CA PHE A 183 13.03 -12.49 -3.92
C PHE A 183 14.46 -12.55 -4.44
N ALA A 184 14.93 -13.75 -4.76
CA ALA A 184 16.30 -13.98 -5.20
C ALA A 184 16.36 -15.00 -6.34
N ARG A 185 17.45 -14.96 -7.09
CA ARG A 185 17.67 -15.84 -8.24
C ARG A 185 18.25 -17.17 -7.79
N THR A 186 17.51 -18.24 -8.03
CA THR A 186 17.91 -19.63 -7.77
C THR A 186 18.36 -20.38 -9.03
N GLY A 187 18.01 -19.85 -10.22
CA GLY A 187 18.61 -20.28 -11.48
C GLY A 187 17.99 -21.51 -12.14
N GLU A 188 16.77 -21.95 -11.74
CA GLU A 188 16.08 -23.09 -12.33
C GLU A 188 15.85 -22.93 -13.83
N ALA A 189 15.65 -21.67 -14.30
CA ALA A 189 15.49 -21.33 -15.69
C ALA A 189 15.86 -19.85 -15.94
N PRO A 190 16.10 -19.43 -17.19
CA PRO A 190 16.34 -18.04 -17.53
C PRO A 190 15.13 -17.12 -17.21
N GLY A 191 15.41 -15.84 -16.96
CA GLY A 191 14.41 -14.81 -16.76
C GLY A 191 13.60 -14.99 -15.48
N THR A 192 12.30 -14.77 -15.54
CA THR A 192 11.40 -14.78 -14.37
C THR A 192 11.23 -16.14 -13.72
N ARG A 193 11.46 -17.23 -14.45
CA ARG A 193 11.33 -18.61 -13.94
C ARG A 193 12.52 -19.07 -13.09
N GLY A 194 13.58 -18.30 -13.01
CA GLY A 194 14.72 -18.58 -12.13
C GLY A 194 14.70 -17.73 -10.85
N ILE A 195 13.56 -17.17 -10.47
CA ILE A 195 13.38 -16.36 -9.27
C ILE A 195 12.55 -17.11 -8.26
N SER A 196 13.03 -17.21 -7.02
CA SER A 196 12.35 -17.81 -5.88
C SER A 196 12.04 -16.78 -4.80
N ALA A 197 11.16 -17.11 -3.87
CA ALA A 197 10.78 -16.26 -2.76
C ALA A 197 11.11 -16.95 -1.43
N PHE A 198 11.62 -16.19 -0.47
CA PHE A 198 12.10 -16.70 0.82
C PHE A 198 11.63 -15.81 1.95
N ILE A 199 11.55 -16.38 3.16
CA ILE A 199 11.48 -15.61 4.39
C ILE A 199 12.88 -15.51 4.98
N VAL A 200 13.30 -14.29 5.32
CA VAL A 200 14.53 -14.01 6.03
C VAL A 200 14.20 -13.25 7.31
N TYR A 201 14.67 -13.75 8.46
CA TYR A 201 14.52 -13.06 9.72
C TYR A 201 15.61 -11.99 9.87
N ALA A 202 15.30 -10.90 10.58
CA ALA A 202 16.22 -9.77 10.74
C ALA A 202 17.50 -10.13 11.51
N ASP A 203 17.47 -11.18 12.33
CA ASP A 203 18.59 -11.70 13.11
C ASP A 203 19.39 -12.81 12.40
N THR A 204 19.05 -13.11 11.13
CA THR A 204 19.77 -14.13 10.35
C THR A 204 21.21 -13.69 10.11
N PRO A 205 22.22 -14.52 10.46
CA PRO A 205 23.61 -14.20 10.17
C PRO A 205 23.85 -13.93 8.69
N GLY A 206 24.60 -12.86 8.39
CA GLY A 206 24.83 -12.41 7.01
C GLY A 206 23.78 -11.42 6.48
N PHE A 207 22.67 -11.18 7.21
CA PHE A 207 21.77 -10.07 6.91
C PHE A 207 22.24 -8.78 7.57
N SER A 208 22.15 -7.63 6.86
CA SER A 208 22.51 -6.33 7.42
C SER A 208 21.75 -5.19 6.76
N ILE A 209 21.57 -4.10 7.51
CA ILE A 209 21.09 -2.81 7.02
C ILE A 209 22.30 -2.00 6.55
N VAL A 210 22.36 -1.70 5.26
CA VAL A 210 23.48 -0.95 4.64
C VAL A 210 23.28 0.54 4.79
N GLU A 211 22.03 1.00 4.61
CA GLU A 211 21.70 2.43 4.56
C GLU A 211 20.25 2.63 4.99
N ARG A 212 20.02 3.66 5.81
CA ARG A 212 18.69 4.20 6.08
C ARG A 212 18.42 5.29 5.05
N ILE A 213 17.30 5.18 4.34
CA ILE A 213 16.97 6.09 3.22
C ILE A 213 15.92 7.09 3.68
N GLU A 214 16.27 8.37 3.67
CA GLU A 214 15.33 9.45 3.91
C GLU A 214 14.62 9.83 2.59
N THR A 215 13.32 10.08 2.68
CA THR A 215 12.50 10.52 1.55
C THR A 215 11.73 11.79 1.90
N ILE A 216 11.09 12.42 0.91
CA ILE A 216 10.32 13.65 1.11
C ILE A 216 9.14 13.48 2.07
N ALA A 217 8.62 12.25 2.23
CA ALA A 217 7.70 11.88 3.31
C ALA A 217 8.42 10.89 4.24
N PRO A 218 8.38 11.10 5.56
CA PRO A 218 9.16 10.29 6.50
C PRO A 218 8.53 8.91 6.66
N HIS A 219 9.21 7.88 6.13
CA HIS A 219 8.83 6.47 6.22
C HIS A 219 10.05 5.62 6.56
N PRO A 220 9.92 4.53 7.34
CA PRO A 220 11.00 3.58 7.53
C PRO A 220 11.40 2.93 6.19
N LEU A 221 12.59 3.23 5.71
CA LEU A 221 13.07 2.77 4.40
C LEU A 221 14.56 2.48 4.46
N ALA A 222 15.00 1.37 3.84
CA ALA A 222 16.41 1.02 3.85
C ALA A 222 16.89 0.30 2.58
N ARG A 223 18.23 0.30 2.44
CA ARG A 223 18.99 -0.63 1.63
C ARG A 223 19.49 -1.73 2.54
N ILE A 224 19.29 -2.97 2.15
CA ILE A 224 19.66 -4.17 2.90
C ILE A 224 20.61 -5.04 2.09
N ARG A 225 21.47 -5.82 2.77
CA ARG A 225 22.46 -6.71 2.16
C ARG A 225 22.36 -8.11 2.75
N PHE A 226 22.60 -9.09 1.89
CA PHE A 226 22.84 -10.48 2.21
C PHE A 226 24.29 -10.80 1.82
N ASP A 227 25.07 -11.31 2.76
CA ASP A 227 26.46 -11.72 2.58
C ASP A 227 26.63 -13.11 3.18
N ASN A 228 26.73 -14.14 2.34
CA ASN A 228 26.69 -15.53 2.75
C ASN A 228 25.54 -15.83 3.74
N CYS A 229 24.38 -15.21 3.53
CA CYS A 229 23.25 -15.30 4.44
C CYS A 229 22.57 -16.68 4.28
N ARG A 230 22.81 -17.57 5.24
CA ARG A 230 22.30 -18.95 5.24
C ARG A 230 20.86 -19.00 5.75
N ILE A 231 19.96 -19.57 4.96
CA ILE A 231 18.56 -19.76 5.31
C ILE A 231 18.12 -21.21 5.05
N PRO A 232 17.34 -21.83 5.95
CA PRO A 232 16.82 -23.17 5.77
C PRO A 232 15.87 -23.25 4.57
N ALA A 233 15.85 -24.39 3.85
CA ALA A 233 14.92 -24.61 2.76
C ALA A 233 13.44 -24.57 3.21
N SER A 234 13.16 -24.79 4.49
CA SER A 234 11.81 -24.61 5.06
C SER A 234 11.28 -23.18 5.01
N GLN A 235 12.16 -22.18 4.76
CA GLN A 235 11.80 -20.76 4.57
C GLN A 235 11.54 -20.40 3.10
N LEU A 236 11.63 -21.36 2.15
CA LEU A 236 11.22 -21.16 0.76
C LEU A 236 9.69 -21.07 0.68
N LEU A 237 9.20 -20.08 -0.08
CA LEU A 237 7.78 -19.90 -0.36
C LEU A 237 7.41 -20.51 -1.70
N GLY A 238 6.53 -21.49 -1.71
CA GLY A 238 6.17 -22.27 -2.89
C GLY A 238 7.31 -23.18 -3.36
N MET A 239 7.44 -23.35 -4.65
CA MET A 239 8.53 -24.10 -5.28
C MET A 239 9.62 -23.13 -5.77
N ALA A 240 10.85 -23.64 -5.88
CA ALA A 240 11.94 -22.89 -6.51
C ALA A 240 11.55 -22.50 -7.95
N GLY A 241 11.85 -21.26 -8.35
CA GLY A 241 11.45 -20.69 -9.66
C GLY A 241 10.04 -20.07 -9.71
N GLU A 242 9.23 -20.15 -8.65
CA GLU A 242 7.88 -19.57 -8.61
C GLU A 242 7.84 -18.13 -8.02
N GLY A 243 8.95 -17.61 -7.52
CA GLY A 243 9.01 -16.35 -6.80
C GLY A 243 8.44 -15.15 -7.56
N PHE A 244 8.75 -15.04 -8.87
CA PHE A 244 8.19 -13.95 -9.68
C PHE A 244 6.65 -14.03 -9.78
N LYS A 245 6.09 -15.22 -9.96
CA LYS A 245 4.64 -15.43 -9.99
C LYS A 245 4.00 -15.07 -8.65
N ILE A 246 4.65 -15.44 -7.54
CA ILE A 246 4.20 -15.11 -6.17
C ILE A 246 4.24 -13.59 -5.97
N ALA A 247 5.34 -12.92 -6.36
CA ALA A 247 5.45 -11.45 -6.27
C ALA A 247 4.33 -10.74 -7.04
N MET A 248 4.10 -11.11 -8.29
CA MET A 248 3.07 -10.47 -9.12
C MET A 248 1.66 -10.70 -8.57
N ARG A 249 1.35 -11.91 -8.09
CA ARG A 249 0.07 -12.20 -7.43
C ARG A 249 -0.12 -11.39 -6.16
N THR A 250 0.93 -11.22 -5.36
CA THR A 250 0.90 -10.35 -4.17
C THR A 250 0.59 -8.92 -4.57
N LEU A 251 1.31 -8.37 -5.55
CA LEU A 251 1.08 -7.01 -6.03
C LEU A 251 -0.33 -6.82 -6.63
N ASP A 252 -0.89 -7.81 -7.31
CA ASP A 252 -2.25 -7.71 -7.87
C ASP A 252 -3.34 -7.64 -6.77
N ILE A 253 -3.08 -8.21 -5.59
CA ILE A 253 -3.95 -8.08 -4.41
C ILE A 253 -3.86 -6.67 -3.82
N PHE A 254 -2.65 -6.11 -3.72
CA PHE A 254 -2.39 -4.89 -2.96
C PHE A 254 -2.47 -3.60 -3.80
N ARG A 255 -2.26 -3.62 -5.12
CA ARG A 255 -2.37 -2.42 -5.99
C ARG A 255 -3.69 -1.65 -5.87
N PRO A 256 -4.88 -2.29 -5.82
CA PRO A 256 -6.11 -1.53 -5.59
C PRO A 256 -6.12 -0.80 -4.25
N SER A 257 -5.45 -1.33 -3.24
CA SER A 257 -5.34 -0.69 -1.94
C SER A 257 -4.41 0.53 -1.94
N VAL A 258 -3.39 0.57 -2.82
CA VAL A 258 -2.59 1.80 -3.07
C VAL A 258 -3.48 2.89 -3.68
N ALA A 259 -4.36 2.52 -4.62
CA ALA A 259 -5.33 3.44 -5.19
C ALA A 259 -6.26 4.01 -4.10
N ALA A 260 -6.72 3.17 -3.18
CA ALA A 260 -7.57 3.59 -2.06
C ALA A 260 -6.85 4.54 -1.09
N ALA A 261 -5.57 4.31 -0.79
CA ALA A 261 -4.77 5.25 -0.01
C ALA A 261 -4.65 6.62 -0.69
N ALA A 262 -4.38 6.64 -2.00
CA ALA A 262 -4.36 7.88 -2.78
C ALA A 262 -5.71 8.62 -2.73
N ILE A 263 -6.83 7.89 -2.80
CA ILE A 263 -8.18 8.45 -2.64
C ILE A 263 -8.36 9.05 -1.25
N GLY A 264 -7.88 8.37 -0.19
CA GLY A 264 -7.90 8.87 1.18
C GLY A 264 -7.19 10.22 1.32
N PHE A 265 -5.99 10.34 0.79
CA PHE A 265 -5.24 11.60 0.75
C PHE A 265 -5.99 12.69 -0.04
N ALA A 266 -6.54 12.35 -1.20
CA ALA A 266 -7.27 13.30 -2.03
C ALA A 266 -8.56 13.79 -1.36
N ARG A 267 -9.32 12.91 -0.69
CA ARG A 267 -10.51 13.31 0.08
C ARG A 267 -10.14 14.23 1.22
N ARG A 268 -9.05 13.94 1.95
CA ARG A 268 -8.57 14.85 2.99
C ARG A 268 -8.22 16.23 2.42
N ALA A 269 -7.50 16.26 1.31
CA ALA A 269 -7.13 17.53 0.65
C ALA A 269 -8.36 18.33 0.21
N LEU A 270 -9.38 17.65 -0.35
CA LEU A 270 -10.64 18.30 -0.75
C LEU A 270 -11.40 18.85 0.46
N ASP A 271 -11.54 18.08 1.54
CA ASP A 271 -12.25 18.53 2.76
C ASP A 271 -11.57 19.77 3.37
N GLU A 272 -10.23 19.77 3.44
CA GLU A 272 -9.45 20.91 3.91
C GLU A 272 -9.58 22.12 2.96
N ALA A 273 -9.56 21.91 1.65
CA ALA A 273 -9.74 22.99 0.67
C ALA A 273 -11.12 23.60 0.75
N VAL A 274 -12.18 22.82 0.94
CA VAL A 274 -13.56 23.29 1.12
C VAL A 274 -13.66 24.10 2.42
N ALA A 275 -13.13 23.59 3.53
CA ALA A 275 -13.12 24.30 4.81
C ALA A 275 -12.36 25.65 4.72
N HIS A 276 -11.20 25.63 4.08
CA HIS A 276 -10.41 26.83 3.84
C HIS A 276 -11.16 27.84 2.96
N ALA A 277 -11.73 27.40 1.83
CA ALA A 277 -12.47 28.28 0.92
C ALA A 277 -13.66 28.97 1.60
N ARG A 278 -14.37 28.27 2.48
CA ARG A 278 -15.50 28.85 3.25
C ARG A 278 -15.09 29.86 4.31
N SER A 279 -13.87 29.77 4.83
CA SER A 279 -13.36 30.66 5.90
C SER A 279 -12.53 31.82 5.36
N ARG A 280 -11.85 31.65 4.22
CA ARG A 280 -10.93 32.62 3.63
C ARG A 280 -11.68 33.81 3.04
N LYS A 281 -11.53 35.00 3.66
CA LYS A 281 -12.11 36.29 3.16
C LYS A 281 -11.17 36.91 2.14
N MET A 282 -11.73 37.37 1.00
CA MET A 282 -11.04 38.13 -0.03
C MET A 282 -12.03 38.89 -0.90
N PHE A 283 -11.66 40.01 -1.42
CA PHE A 283 -12.50 40.85 -2.32
C PHE A 283 -13.92 41.14 -1.81
N GLY A 284 -14.10 41.25 -0.51
CA GLY A 284 -15.40 41.52 0.12
C GLY A 284 -16.33 40.31 0.29
N ALA A 285 -15.87 39.11 -0.09
CA ALA A 285 -16.61 37.83 -0.01
C ALA A 285 -15.72 36.74 0.60
N THR A 286 -16.13 35.47 0.47
CA THR A 286 -15.27 34.33 0.79
C THR A 286 -14.67 33.74 -0.49
N LEU A 287 -13.58 32.98 -0.38
CA LEU A 287 -13.00 32.28 -1.52
C LEU A 287 -14.03 31.32 -2.15
N SER A 288 -14.93 30.72 -1.35
CA SER A 288 -16.00 29.83 -1.83
C SER A 288 -17.06 30.54 -2.68
N ASP A 289 -17.14 31.87 -2.66
CA ASP A 289 -18.07 32.64 -3.49
C ASP A 289 -17.52 32.89 -4.91
N LEU A 290 -16.23 32.63 -5.14
CA LEU A 290 -15.60 32.82 -6.43
C LEU A 290 -15.92 31.64 -7.37
N PRO A 291 -16.47 31.89 -8.59
CA PRO A 291 -16.79 30.82 -9.55
C PRO A 291 -15.58 29.93 -9.90
N THR A 292 -14.38 30.48 -9.96
CA THR A 292 -13.16 29.74 -10.23
C THR A 292 -12.84 28.73 -9.11
N ALA A 293 -13.00 29.11 -7.86
CA ALA A 293 -12.81 28.19 -6.72
C ALA A 293 -13.86 27.07 -6.71
N GLN A 294 -15.13 27.42 -7.00
CA GLN A 294 -16.21 26.44 -7.11
C GLN A 294 -15.96 25.44 -8.24
N SER A 295 -15.50 25.91 -9.42
CA SER A 295 -15.12 25.05 -10.54
C SER A 295 -14.01 24.06 -10.15
N THR A 296 -12.92 24.59 -9.55
CA THR A 296 -11.80 23.74 -9.12
C THR A 296 -12.23 22.68 -8.09
N LEU A 297 -13.03 23.06 -7.09
CA LEU A 297 -13.54 22.11 -6.09
C LEU A 297 -14.46 21.04 -6.73
N GLY A 298 -15.28 21.41 -7.72
CA GLY A 298 -16.12 20.48 -8.49
C GLY A 298 -15.29 19.48 -9.30
N GLU A 299 -14.23 19.94 -9.96
CA GLU A 299 -13.30 19.09 -10.71
C GLU A 299 -12.53 18.12 -9.75
N MET A 300 -12.08 18.61 -8.60
CA MET A 300 -11.43 17.79 -7.58
C MET A 300 -12.36 16.66 -7.09
N ALA A 301 -13.61 16.98 -6.77
CA ALA A 301 -14.60 16.00 -6.35
C ALA A 301 -14.85 14.94 -7.43
N THR A 302 -15.01 15.36 -8.68
CA THR A 302 -15.22 14.46 -9.84
C THR A 302 -14.03 13.53 -10.05
N ALA A 303 -12.80 14.03 -9.95
CA ALA A 303 -11.59 13.25 -10.11
C ALA A 303 -11.45 12.16 -9.02
N ILE A 304 -11.82 12.49 -7.77
CA ILE A 304 -11.84 11.55 -6.66
C ILE A 304 -12.88 10.45 -6.88
N ASP A 305 -14.10 10.82 -7.28
CA ASP A 305 -15.20 9.86 -7.44
C ASP A 305 -14.93 8.88 -8.59
N ALA A 306 -14.42 9.38 -9.72
CA ALA A 306 -13.99 8.55 -10.84
C ALA A 306 -12.90 7.53 -10.43
N ALA A 307 -11.91 7.96 -9.64
CA ALA A 307 -10.86 7.09 -9.11
C ALA A 307 -11.42 6.04 -8.14
N ALA A 308 -12.36 6.43 -7.27
CA ALA A 308 -13.02 5.55 -6.32
C ALA A 308 -13.83 4.46 -7.03
N LEU A 309 -14.62 4.82 -8.05
CA LEU A 309 -15.39 3.87 -8.87
C LEU A 309 -14.49 2.81 -9.52
N LEU A 310 -13.36 3.20 -10.11
CA LEU A 310 -12.39 2.25 -10.69
C LEU A 310 -11.78 1.34 -9.63
N THR A 311 -11.41 1.90 -8.48
CA THR A 311 -10.76 1.17 -7.39
C THR A 311 -11.68 0.13 -6.78
N PHE A 312 -12.86 0.54 -6.35
CA PHE A 312 -13.79 -0.36 -5.66
C PHE A 312 -14.45 -1.37 -6.61
N ARG A 313 -14.68 -1.01 -7.88
CA ARG A 313 -15.03 -1.99 -8.92
C ARG A 313 -13.97 -3.07 -9.05
N THR A 314 -12.68 -2.71 -9.04
CA THR A 314 -11.58 -3.67 -9.16
C THR A 314 -11.56 -4.64 -7.97
N ALA A 315 -11.64 -4.12 -6.75
CA ALA A 315 -11.69 -4.93 -5.55
C ALA A 315 -12.91 -5.88 -5.54
N TRP A 316 -14.09 -5.37 -5.90
CA TRP A 316 -15.30 -6.17 -6.01
C TRP A 316 -15.20 -7.28 -7.07
N ARG A 317 -14.65 -6.99 -8.25
CA ARG A 317 -14.44 -8.01 -9.30
C ARG A 317 -13.56 -9.15 -8.80
N ARG A 318 -12.48 -8.82 -8.08
CA ARG A 318 -11.60 -9.83 -7.50
C ARG A 318 -12.29 -10.64 -6.41
N ASP A 319 -12.91 -9.97 -5.44
CA ASP A 319 -13.39 -10.61 -4.22
C ASP A 319 -14.73 -11.33 -4.41
N VAL A 320 -15.64 -10.75 -5.20
CA VAL A 320 -17.00 -11.27 -5.40
C VAL A 320 -17.12 -12.07 -6.69
N GLN A 321 -16.62 -11.53 -7.82
CA GLN A 321 -16.69 -12.24 -9.10
C GLN A 321 -15.59 -13.28 -9.28
N LYS A 322 -14.55 -13.28 -8.42
CA LYS A 322 -13.39 -14.18 -8.49
C LYS A 322 -12.69 -14.15 -9.86
N LEU A 323 -12.66 -12.98 -10.49
CA LEU A 323 -12.05 -12.76 -11.80
C LEU A 323 -10.61 -12.24 -11.66
N PRO A 324 -9.71 -12.56 -12.60
CA PRO A 324 -8.43 -11.89 -12.72
C PRO A 324 -8.63 -10.37 -12.94
N THR A 325 -7.87 -9.54 -12.24
CA THR A 325 -8.03 -8.07 -12.25
C THR A 325 -6.74 -7.32 -12.53
N THR A 326 -5.76 -7.93 -13.19
CA THR A 326 -4.44 -7.30 -13.44
C THR A 326 -4.58 -5.96 -14.19
N SER A 327 -5.40 -5.90 -15.24
CA SER A 327 -5.63 -4.67 -16.00
C SER A 327 -6.39 -3.63 -15.17
N GLU A 328 -7.46 -4.06 -14.49
CA GLU A 328 -8.29 -3.18 -13.66
C GLU A 328 -7.52 -2.62 -12.46
N ALA A 329 -6.67 -3.44 -11.82
CA ALA A 329 -5.81 -3.00 -10.73
C ALA A 329 -4.79 -1.94 -11.19
N ALA A 330 -4.23 -2.12 -12.40
CA ALA A 330 -3.37 -1.13 -13.02
C ALA A 330 -4.12 0.17 -13.36
N MET A 331 -5.34 0.08 -13.90
CA MET A 331 -6.20 1.25 -14.19
C MET A 331 -6.54 2.00 -12.90
N ALA A 332 -6.94 1.29 -11.84
CA ALA A 332 -7.28 1.86 -10.55
C ALA A 332 -6.09 2.63 -9.96
N LYS A 333 -4.93 1.97 -9.87
CA LYS A 333 -3.70 2.57 -9.31
C LYS A 333 -3.26 3.79 -10.13
N LEU A 334 -3.19 3.67 -11.44
CA LEU A 334 -2.83 4.77 -12.34
C LEU A 334 -3.74 5.98 -12.11
N THR A 335 -5.05 5.79 -12.25
CA THR A 335 -6.02 6.89 -12.17
C THR A 335 -6.04 7.53 -10.79
N ALA A 336 -6.06 6.72 -9.73
CA ALA A 336 -6.15 7.24 -8.36
C ALA A 336 -4.91 8.03 -7.96
N THR A 337 -3.70 7.55 -8.27
CA THR A 337 -2.47 8.24 -7.86
C THR A 337 -2.22 9.51 -8.68
N GLU A 338 -2.55 9.53 -9.98
CA GLU A 338 -2.44 10.74 -10.80
C GLU A 338 -3.49 11.78 -10.40
N ASN A 339 -4.76 11.37 -10.23
CA ASN A 339 -5.83 12.27 -9.79
C ASN A 339 -5.56 12.84 -8.40
N ALA A 340 -5.10 12.01 -7.44
CA ALA A 340 -4.79 12.46 -6.10
C ALA A 340 -3.64 13.48 -6.07
N GLN A 341 -2.59 13.26 -6.87
CA GLN A 341 -1.51 14.25 -7.00
C GLN A 341 -2.06 15.60 -7.49
N TRP A 342 -2.91 15.57 -8.51
CA TRP A 342 -3.53 16.78 -9.04
C TRP A 342 -4.48 17.43 -8.03
N VAL A 343 -5.35 16.67 -7.36
CA VAL A 343 -6.28 17.18 -6.35
C VAL A 343 -5.54 17.86 -5.20
N ILE A 344 -4.46 17.25 -4.71
CA ILE A 344 -3.66 17.80 -3.61
C ILE A 344 -2.93 19.08 -4.06
N ASP A 345 -2.43 19.11 -5.31
CA ASP A 345 -1.82 20.31 -5.89
C ASP A 345 -2.83 21.47 -5.96
N GLN A 346 -4.08 21.20 -6.39
CA GLN A 346 -5.14 22.21 -6.40
C GLN A 346 -5.52 22.68 -4.98
N ALA A 347 -5.58 21.76 -4.02
CA ALA A 347 -5.83 22.12 -2.63
C ALA A 347 -4.73 23.05 -2.08
N LEU A 348 -3.46 22.69 -2.32
CA LEU A 348 -2.31 23.49 -1.94
C LEU A 348 -2.36 24.89 -2.59
N GLN A 349 -2.72 24.97 -3.88
CA GLN A 349 -2.88 26.23 -4.61
C GLN A 349 -3.99 27.11 -4.00
N LEU A 350 -5.14 26.53 -3.61
CA LEU A 350 -6.23 27.25 -2.94
C LEU A 350 -5.81 27.82 -1.59
N PHE A 351 -4.92 27.14 -0.86
CA PHE A 351 -4.34 27.64 0.39
C PHE A 351 -3.36 28.81 0.20
N GLY A 352 -2.85 29.01 -1.04
CA GLY A 352 -1.88 30.06 -1.35
C GLY A 352 -0.58 29.88 -0.57
N GLY A 353 0.05 30.95 -0.11
CA GLY A 353 1.31 30.89 0.63
C GLY A 353 1.27 30.02 1.89
N ARG A 354 0.11 29.86 2.51
CA ARG A 354 -0.08 28.93 3.62
C ARG A 354 0.09 27.45 3.18
N GLY A 355 -0.33 27.10 1.97
CA GLY A 355 -0.27 25.75 1.45
C GLY A 355 1.14 25.15 1.34
N VAL A 356 2.16 26.01 1.17
CA VAL A 356 3.57 25.58 1.09
C VAL A 356 4.33 25.68 2.42
N ARG A 357 3.64 26.07 3.50
CA ARG A 357 4.26 26.14 4.81
C ARG A 357 4.44 24.76 5.40
N VAL A 358 5.67 24.40 5.79
CA VAL A 358 5.99 23.11 6.41
C VAL A 358 5.12 22.87 7.65
N GLY A 359 4.51 21.69 7.72
CA GLY A 359 3.62 21.28 8.79
C GLY A 359 2.12 21.56 8.53
N GLU A 360 1.77 22.31 7.49
CA GLU A 360 0.37 22.41 7.05
C GLU A 360 -0.08 21.09 6.40
N ILE A 361 -1.37 20.77 6.54
CA ILE A 361 -1.89 19.48 6.06
C ILE A 361 -1.72 19.30 4.55
N THR A 362 -1.96 20.34 3.75
CA THR A 362 -1.84 20.27 2.29
C THR A 362 -0.39 20.05 1.84
N GLU A 363 0.58 20.66 2.54
CA GLU A 363 2.00 20.47 2.31
C GLU A 363 2.43 19.01 2.64
N ARG A 364 1.96 18.48 3.79
CA ARG A 364 2.23 17.08 4.15
C ARG A 364 1.66 16.12 3.12
N LEU A 365 0.40 16.29 2.73
CA LEU A 365 -0.25 15.46 1.71
C LEU A 365 0.47 15.53 0.35
N TYR A 366 1.02 16.71 -0.01
CA TYR A 366 1.78 16.88 -1.25
C TYR A 366 3.07 16.05 -1.26
N ARG A 367 3.74 15.92 -0.12
CA ARG A 367 4.91 15.06 0.02
C ARG A 367 4.53 13.57 0.01
N GLU A 368 3.48 13.19 0.73
CA GLU A 368 3.01 11.80 0.84
C GLU A 368 2.60 11.22 -0.52
N ILE A 369 1.75 11.91 -1.26
CA ILE A 369 1.20 11.39 -2.50
C ILE A 369 2.26 11.12 -3.56
N ARG A 370 3.39 11.84 -3.53
CA ARG A 370 4.39 11.75 -4.60
C ARG A 370 4.97 10.35 -4.76
N ALA A 371 5.19 9.63 -3.68
CA ALA A 371 5.75 8.28 -3.69
C ALA A 371 4.77 7.25 -4.26
N LEU A 372 3.46 7.44 -4.10
CA LEU A 372 2.43 6.51 -4.58
C LEU A 372 2.40 6.38 -6.11
N ARG A 373 2.88 7.37 -6.84
CA ARG A 373 3.04 7.32 -8.30
C ARG A 373 4.26 6.50 -8.74
N ILE A 374 5.16 6.15 -7.82
CA ILE A 374 6.44 5.49 -8.10
C ILE A 374 6.42 4.04 -7.64
N TYR A 375 6.12 3.76 -6.37
CA TYR A 375 6.20 2.42 -5.84
C TYR A 375 5.05 1.52 -6.31
N GLU A 376 5.19 0.21 -6.09
CA GLU A 376 4.27 -0.85 -6.55
C GLU A 376 3.95 -0.80 -8.06
N GLY A 377 4.94 -0.38 -8.82
CA GLY A 377 4.86 -0.16 -10.26
C GLY A 377 4.54 1.30 -10.60
N ALA A 378 5.51 2.00 -11.16
CA ALA A 378 5.39 3.40 -11.55
C ALA A 378 4.25 3.63 -12.56
N THR A 379 3.82 4.88 -12.69
CA THR A 379 2.79 5.33 -13.63
C THR A 379 2.97 4.72 -15.03
N GLU A 380 4.21 4.72 -15.55
CA GLU A 380 4.57 4.17 -16.85
C GLU A 380 4.38 2.65 -16.90
N VAL A 381 4.75 1.94 -15.83
CA VAL A 381 4.56 0.49 -15.72
C VAL A 381 3.07 0.13 -15.72
N GLN A 382 2.22 0.90 -15.04
CA GLN A 382 0.77 0.68 -15.08
C GLN A 382 0.21 0.83 -16.50
N LYS A 383 0.64 1.87 -17.23
CA LYS A 383 0.25 2.07 -18.65
C LYS A 383 0.67 0.89 -19.52
N LEU A 384 1.88 0.36 -19.33
CA LEU A 384 2.36 -0.82 -20.06
C LEU A 384 1.55 -2.08 -19.74
N ILE A 385 1.19 -2.30 -18.47
CA ILE A 385 0.36 -3.44 -18.08
C ILE A 385 -1.00 -3.35 -18.78
N ILE A 386 -1.67 -2.20 -18.72
CA ILE A 386 -2.98 -1.99 -19.34
C ILE A 386 -2.90 -2.23 -20.87
N GLY A 387 -1.89 -1.66 -21.53
CA GLY A 387 -1.69 -1.82 -22.97
C GLY A 387 -1.47 -3.29 -23.37
N ARG A 388 -0.61 -4.01 -22.62
CA ARG A 388 -0.35 -5.44 -22.87
C ARG A 388 -1.60 -6.31 -22.71
N GLU A 389 -2.38 -6.10 -21.66
CA GLU A 389 -3.62 -6.85 -21.43
C GLU A 389 -4.68 -6.55 -22.51
N LEU A 390 -4.76 -5.30 -22.97
CA LEU A 390 -5.64 -4.92 -24.08
C LEU A 390 -5.26 -5.65 -25.38
N MET A 391 -3.98 -5.71 -25.72
CA MET A 391 -3.50 -6.40 -26.94
C MET A 391 -3.71 -7.91 -26.84
N LYS A 392 -3.49 -8.54 -25.67
CA LYS A 392 -3.79 -9.97 -25.46
C LYS A 392 -5.28 -10.29 -25.66
N SER A 393 -6.17 -9.41 -25.17
CA SER A 393 -7.62 -9.61 -25.31
C SER A 393 -8.10 -9.47 -26.75
N ALA A 394 -7.49 -8.55 -27.53
CA ALA A 394 -7.80 -8.39 -28.95
C ALA A 394 -7.38 -9.62 -29.77
N GLY A 395 -6.21 -10.21 -29.50
CA GLY A 395 -5.75 -11.42 -30.17
C GLY A 395 -6.62 -12.66 -29.91
N LYS A 396 -7.24 -12.76 -28.73
CA LYS A 396 -8.17 -13.87 -28.41
C LYS A 396 -9.54 -13.75 -29.06
N LYS A 397 -9.95 -12.57 -29.53
CA LYS A 397 -11.22 -12.36 -30.26
C LYS A 397 -11.10 -12.57 -31.76
N ALA A 398 -9.89 -12.64 -32.28
CA ALA A 398 -9.60 -12.82 -33.70
C ALA A 398 -9.29 -14.27 -34.11
N GLY A 399 -9.26 -15.21 -33.16
CA GLY A 399 -9.13 -16.67 -33.37
C GLY A 399 -10.32 -17.40 -32.77
#